data_8c4a4bfc8ba527ee81931ed11065ecc6
#
_entry.id   8c4a4bfc8ba527ee81931ed11065ecc6
#
_cell.length_a   1.000
_cell.length_b   1.000
_cell.length_c   1.000
_cell.angle_alpha   90.00
_cell.angle_beta   90.00
_cell.angle_gamma   90.00
#
_symmetry.space_group_name_H-M   'P 1'
#
loop_
_entity.id
_entity.type
_entity.pdbx_description
1 polymer ?
#
loop_
_entity_poly.entity_id
_entity_poly.type
_entity_poly.pdbx_seq_one_letter_code
_entity_poly.pdbx_strand_id
1 'polypeptide(L)'
;LGVMAIHVLDPTMLLRKEDYISLINVEKEPKSSGTLFNYILDPDPKKTSYSLKVPEAKGLKPFQVLPKCQAENRTRKDVKTRIEDCVFPGVTTWLRAFMDADMVIVDSFHGMVFSIIFNKPFWVIGNANRGMSRFTSLLKVFHLEDRLLDMEHLDGVDFSKPINWIGVNTILEEKRNECKTLLLNQ
;
A
#
# COMPACT_ATOMS: atom_id res chain seq x y z
N LEU A 1 -5.80 -15.46 28.22
CA LEU A 1 -4.39 -15.42 28.63
C LEU A 1 -4.10 -14.40 29.74
N GLY A 2 -5.04 -13.56 30.17
CA GLY A 2 -4.90 -12.62 31.29
C GLY A 2 -3.85 -11.52 31.14
N VAL A 3 -3.35 -11.31 29.91
CA VAL A 3 -2.36 -10.27 29.61
C VAL A 3 -3.06 -9.08 28.95
N MET A 4 -2.85 -7.89 29.51
CA MET A 4 -3.29 -6.65 28.86
C MET A 4 -2.37 -6.38 27.67
N ALA A 5 -2.92 -6.29 26.45
CA ALA A 5 -2.21 -5.91 25.26
C ALA A 5 -2.62 -4.49 24.84
N ILE A 6 -1.68 -3.66 24.47
CA ILE A 6 -1.90 -2.31 23.96
C ILE A 6 -1.74 -2.35 22.43
N HIS A 7 -2.74 -1.84 21.71
CA HIS A 7 -2.64 -1.69 20.27
C HIS A 7 -1.78 -0.48 19.93
N VAL A 8 -0.73 -0.70 19.16
CA VAL A 8 0.23 0.32 18.72
C VAL A 8 0.27 0.40 17.19
N LEU A 9 0.82 1.49 16.66
CA LEU A 9 1.08 1.62 15.23
C LEU A 9 2.10 0.59 14.75
N ASP A 10 2.01 0.26 13.46
CA ASP A 10 3.10 -0.43 12.77
C ASP A 10 4.39 0.41 12.90
N PRO A 11 5.56 -0.19 13.20
CA PRO A 11 6.82 0.54 13.38
C PRO A 11 7.19 1.47 12.22
N THR A 12 6.82 1.12 10.99
CA THR A 12 7.06 1.97 9.82
C THR A 12 6.30 3.30 9.91
N MET A 13 5.19 3.37 10.61
CA MET A 13 4.43 4.60 10.80
C MET A 13 5.03 5.54 11.83
N LEU A 14 6.04 5.11 12.61
CA LEU A 14 6.75 5.96 13.56
C LEU A 14 7.70 6.95 12.88
N LEU A 15 8.16 6.63 11.69
CA LEU A 15 8.90 7.53 10.82
C LEU A 15 7.96 8.48 10.08
N ARG A 16 8.51 9.61 9.64
CA ARG A 16 7.78 10.61 8.88
C ARG A 16 7.97 10.39 7.38
N LYS A 17 7.05 10.91 6.58
CA LYS A 17 7.17 10.88 5.11
C LYS A 17 8.50 11.44 4.62
N GLU A 18 8.99 12.49 5.26
CA GLU A 18 10.24 13.18 4.94
C GLU A 18 11.46 12.27 5.11
N ASP A 19 11.44 11.36 6.09
CA ASP A 19 12.51 10.38 6.30
C ASP A 19 12.63 9.43 5.11
N TYR A 20 11.48 8.95 4.62
CA TYR A 20 11.41 8.09 3.43
C TYR A 20 11.80 8.83 2.15
N ILE A 21 11.38 10.09 1.99
CA ILE A 21 11.77 10.94 0.86
C ILE A 21 13.30 11.16 0.87
N SER A 22 13.88 11.38 2.03
CA SER A 22 15.35 11.54 2.17
C SER A 22 16.07 10.28 1.68
N LEU A 23 15.60 9.10 2.06
CA LEU A 23 16.16 7.82 1.59
C LEU A 23 16.07 7.66 0.07
N ILE A 24 14.91 7.97 -0.53
CA ILE A 24 14.70 7.94 -1.99
C ILE A 24 15.69 8.87 -2.70
N ASN A 25 15.92 10.06 -2.14
CA ASN A 25 16.80 11.07 -2.74
C ASN A 25 18.29 10.68 -2.64
N VAL A 26 18.70 10.08 -1.51
CA VAL A 26 20.09 9.58 -1.32
C VAL A 26 20.41 8.53 -2.37
N GLU A 27 19.51 7.60 -2.62
CA GLU A 27 19.69 6.54 -3.63
C GLU A 27 19.47 7.04 -5.07
N LYS A 28 19.08 8.31 -5.27
CA LYS A 28 18.78 8.90 -6.59
C LYS A 28 17.80 8.09 -7.40
N GLU A 29 16.80 7.53 -6.71
CA GLU A 29 15.82 6.64 -7.33
C GLU A 29 15.09 7.34 -8.49
N PRO A 30 15.02 6.75 -9.69
CA PRO A 30 14.36 7.36 -10.84
C PRO A 30 12.86 7.48 -10.64
N LYS A 31 12.22 8.41 -11.36
CA LYS A 31 10.77 8.55 -11.35
C LYS A 31 10.07 7.29 -11.84
N SER A 32 8.93 7.03 -11.25
CA SER A 32 8.05 5.93 -11.65
C SER A 32 7.50 6.13 -13.07
N SER A 33 7.14 5.01 -13.72
CA SER A 33 6.70 5.01 -15.12
C SER A 33 5.23 5.40 -15.32
N GLY A 34 4.46 5.57 -14.25
CA GLY A 34 3.03 5.83 -14.28
C GLY A 34 2.53 6.63 -13.09
N THR A 35 1.20 6.76 -12.97
CA THR A 35 0.51 7.57 -11.96
C THR A 35 -0.48 6.77 -11.11
N LEU A 36 -0.87 5.56 -11.54
CA LEU A 36 -1.64 4.62 -10.73
C LEU A 36 -0.74 3.46 -10.28
N PHE A 37 -0.37 3.46 -9.01
CA PHE A 37 0.44 2.37 -8.45
C PHE A 37 -0.44 1.19 -8.06
N ASN A 38 -0.34 0.09 -8.81
CA ASN A 38 -1.00 -1.17 -8.53
C ASN A 38 -0.03 -2.11 -7.79
N TYR A 39 -0.22 -2.25 -6.48
CA TYR A 39 0.60 -3.15 -5.67
C TYR A 39 -0.24 -4.33 -5.18
N ILE A 40 -0.50 -5.26 -6.10
CA ILE A 40 -1.29 -6.47 -5.91
C ILE A 40 -0.34 -7.65 -5.80
N LEU A 41 -0.24 -8.24 -4.62
CA LEU A 41 0.67 -9.36 -4.32
C LEU A 41 0.06 -10.71 -4.67
N ASP A 42 -1.26 -10.83 -4.57
CA ASP A 42 -2.00 -12.04 -4.90
C ASP A 42 -2.97 -11.74 -6.06
N PRO A 43 -2.44 -11.66 -7.30
CA PRO A 43 -3.26 -11.34 -8.46
C PRO A 43 -4.25 -12.46 -8.77
N ASP A 44 -5.49 -12.08 -9.05
CA ASP A 44 -6.52 -12.94 -9.62
C ASP A 44 -7.23 -12.21 -10.77
N PRO A 45 -8.01 -12.91 -11.62
CA PRO A 45 -8.66 -12.28 -12.77
C PRO A 45 -9.59 -11.12 -12.40
N LYS A 46 -10.29 -11.18 -11.26
CA LYS A 46 -11.20 -10.12 -10.80
C LYS A 46 -10.40 -8.88 -10.39
N LYS A 47 -9.38 -9.05 -9.56
CA LYS A 47 -8.49 -7.95 -9.12
C LYS A 47 -7.80 -7.28 -10.32
N THR A 48 -7.31 -8.08 -11.27
CA THR A 48 -6.65 -7.59 -12.48
C THR A 48 -7.63 -6.79 -13.35
N SER A 49 -8.80 -7.32 -13.63
CA SER A 49 -9.84 -6.61 -14.39
C SER A 49 -10.21 -5.28 -13.73
N TYR A 50 -10.33 -5.28 -12.42
CA TYR A 50 -10.69 -4.10 -11.66
C TYR A 50 -9.60 -3.03 -11.67
N SER A 51 -8.35 -3.42 -11.47
CA SER A 51 -7.21 -2.50 -11.53
C SER A 51 -7.00 -1.88 -12.92
N LEU A 52 -7.62 -2.42 -13.96
CA LEU A 52 -7.62 -1.85 -15.32
C LEU A 52 -8.78 -0.87 -15.55
N LYS A 53 -9.96 -1.10 -14.94
CA LYS A 53 -11.14 -0.22 -15.11
C LYS A 53 -10.95 1.17 -14.49
N VAL A 54 -10.24 1.27 -13.36
CA VAL A 54 -9.99 2.54 -12.66
C VAL A 54 -9.15 3.52 -13.48
N PRO A 55 -8.08 3.09 -14.16
CA PRO A 55 -7.27 3.98 -15.00
C PRO A 55 -8.07 4.61 -16.15
N GLU A 56 -8.89 3.81 -16.83
CA GLU A 56 -9.70 4.29 -17.96
C GLU A 56 -10.65 5.40 -17.53
N ALA A 57 -11.31 5.23 -16.38
CA ALA A 57 -12.25 6.23 -15.86
C ALA A 57 -11.59 7.55 -15.42
N LYS A 58 -10.29 7.55 -15.12
CA LYS A 58 -9.57 8.70 -14.55
C LYS A 58 -8.38 9.19 -15.37
N GLY A 59 -8.08 8.59 -16.51
CA GLY A 59 -6.92 8.94 -17.32
C GLY A 59 -5.57 8.67 -16.61
N LEU A 60 -5.54 7.76 -15.64
CA LEU A 60 -4.34 7.40 -14.90
C LEU A 60 -3.54 6.34 -15.66
N LYS A 61 -2.21 6.42 -15.59
CA LYS A 61 -1.31 5.45 -16.19
C LYS A 61 -0.90 4.39 -15.16
N PRO A 62 -1.35 3.13 -15.29
CA PRO A 62 -1.03 2.07 -14.34
C PRO A 62 0.44 1.66 -14.42
N PHE A 63 1.04 1.34 -13.28
CA PHE A 63 2.37 0.75 -13.16
C PHE A 63 2.47 -0.14 -11.92
N GLN A 64 3.49 -0.99 -11.89
CA GLN A 64 3.77 -1.92 -10.81
C GLN A 64 5.25 -1.89 -10.45
N VAL A 65 5.55 -2.22 -9.19
CA VAL A 65 6.92 -2.43 -8.69
C VAL A 65 6.97 -3.83 -8.09
N LEU A 66 7.01 -4.81 -8.96
CA LEU A 66 7.06 -6.24 -8.66
C LEU A 66 8.07 -6.91 -9.61
N PRO A 67 8.58 -8.10 -9.28
CA PRO A 67 9.38 -8.88 -10.22
C PRO A 67 8.59 -9.14 -11.50
N LYS A 68 9.23 -9.13 -12.64
CA LYS A 68 8.59 -9.45 -13.94
C LYS A 68 8.08 -10.89 -13.97
N CYS A 69 8.77 -11.79 -13.27
CA CYS A 69 8.38 -13.18 -13.13
C CYS A 69 7.93 -13.45 -11.69
N GLN A 70 6.62 -13.68 -11.52
CA GLN A 70 6.10 -14.17 -10.25
C GLN A 70 6.30 -15.68 -10.14
N ALA A 71 6.88 -16.15 -9.04
CA ALA A 71 7.29 -17.55 -8.84
C ALA A 71 6.16 -18.58 -8.99
N GLU A 72 4.92 -18.17 -8.73
CA GLU A 72 3.73 -19.04 -8.78
C GLU A 72 3.31 -19.48 -10.19
N ASN A 73 3.78 -18.78 -11.23
CA ASN A 73 3.47 -19.09 -12.64
C ASN A 73 4.54 -19.94 -13.33
N ARG A 74 5.50 -20.53 -12.58
CA ARG A 74 6.58 -21.31 -13.15
C ARG A 74 6.18 -22.75 -13.41
N THR A 75 5.97 -23.09 -14.66
CA THR A 75 6.07 -24.50 -15.10
C THR A 75 7.53 -24.81 -15.38
N ARG A 76 7.95 -26.10 -15.21
CA ARG A 76 9.31 -26.58 -15.54
C ARG A 76 9.75 -26.26 -17.00
N LYS A 77 8.84 -25.85 -17.88
CA LYS A 77 9.11 -25.45 -19.26
C LYS A 77 9.62 -24.00 -19.39
N ASP A 78 9.42 -23.16 -18.37
CA ASP A 78 9.78 -21.73 -18.41
C ASP A 78 11.18 -21.46 -17.87
N VAL A 79 12.09 -22.45 -17.93
CA VAL A 79 13.49 -22.39 -17.43
C VAL A 79 14.34 -21.33 -18.15
N LYS A 80 13.81 -20.66 -19.17
CA LYS A 80 14.48 -19.53 -19.85
C LYS A 80 14.24 -18.18 -19.17
N THR A 81 13.50 -18.14 -18.06
CA THR A 81 13.31 -16.89 -17.32
C THR A 81 14.65 -16.48 -16.71
N ARG A 82 15.12 -15.29 -17.06
CA ARG A 82 16.37 -14.75 -16.51
C ARG A 82 16.20 -14.56 -14.99
N ILE A 83 17.23 -14.90 -14.24
CA ILE A 83 17.26 -14.70 -12.78
C ILE A 83 16.92 -13.24 -12.45
N GLU A 84 17.39 -12.30 -13.26
CA GLU A 84 17.14 -10.86 -13.15
C GLU A 84 15.63 -10.51 -13.14
N ASP A 85 14.80 -11.25 -13.86
CA ASP A 85 13.35 -11.02 -13.91
C ASP A 85 12.64 -11.50 -12.63
N CYS A 86 13.34 -12.22 -11.76
CA CYS A 86 12.82 -12.77 -10.50
C CYS A 86 13.29 -12.00 -9.26
N VAL A 87 14.13 -10.99 -9.45
CA VAL A 87 14.62 -10.15 -8.37
C VAL A 87 13.57 -9.09 -8.06
N PHE A 88 13.24 -8.93 -6.78
CA PHE A 88 12.39 -7.84 -6.34
C PHE A 88 13.10 -6.50 -6.56
N PRO A 89 12.39 -5.47 -7.04
CA PRO A 89 12.91 -4.12 -7.06
C PRO A 89 13.37 -3.66 -5.67
N GLY A 90 14.29 -2.72 -5.62
CA GLY A 90 14.80 -2.16 -4.36
C GLY A 90 13.69 -1.52 -3.52
N VAL A 91 13.93 -1.44 -2.21
CA VAL A 91 12.97 -0.80 -1.27
C VAL A 91 12.74 0.66 -1.67
N THR A 92 13.78 1.38 -2.12
CA THR A 92 13.69 2.78 -2.55
C THR A 92 12.87 2.94 -3.83
N THR A 93 12.96 2.00 -4.77
CA THR A 93 12.08 1.95 -5.97
C THR A 93 10.62 1.79 -5.55
N TRP A 94 10.36 0.92 -4.58
CA TRP A 94 9.02 0.70 -4.06
C TRP A 94 8.47 1.93 -3.31
N LEU A 95 9.27 2.57 -2.47
CA LEU A 95 8.92 3.82 -1.79
C LEU A 95 8.68 4.96 -2.79
N ARG A 96 9.50 5.04 -3.84
CA ARG A 96 9.35 6.00 -4.92
C ARG A 96 8.00 5.85 -5.62
N ALA A 97 7.50 4.65 -5.77
CA ALA A 97 6.20 4.41 -6.37
C ALA A 97 5.06 5.10 -5.59
N PHE A 98 5.08 5.07 -4.26
CA PHE A 98 4.11 5.83 -3.46
C PHE A 98 4.32 7.35 -3.61
N MET A 99 5.56 7.81 -3.63
CA MET A 99 5.85 9.23 -3.76
C MET A 99 5.29 9.80 -5.08
N ASP A 100 5.44 9.07 -6.18
CA ASP A 100 5.06 9.54 -7.52
C ASP A 100 3.60 9.27 -7.88
N ALA A 101 2.93 8.31 -7.25
CA ALA A 101 1.56 7.95 -7.58
C ALA A 101 0.55 9.08 -7.29
N ASP A 102 -0.43 9.25 -8.18
CA ASP A 102 -1.63 10.06 -7.94
C ASP A 102 -2.71 9.24 -7.22
N MET A 103 -2.70 7.91 -7.42
CA MET A 103 -3.59 6.96 -6.75
C MET A 103 -2.89 5.61 -6.56
N VAL A 104 -3.30 4.89 -5.52
CA VAL A 104 -2.74 3.58 -5.17
C VAL A 104 -3.86 2.55 -5.02
N ILE A 105 -3.68 1.36 -5.60
CA ILE A 105 -4.54 0.20 -5.38
C ILE A 105 -3.66 -0.93 -4.82
N VAL A 106 -4.05 -1.46 -3.67
CA VAL A 106 -3.23 -2.45 -2.95
C VAL A 106 -4.07 -3.60 -2.39
N ASP A 107 -3.46 -4.79 -2.29
CA ASP A 107 -3.96 -5.91 -1.48
C ASP A 107 -2.98 -6.27 -0.35
N SER A 108 -2.05 -5.37 -0.05
CA SER A 108 -0.99 -5.51 0.93
C SER A 108 -1.19 -4.57 2.12
N PHE A 109 -0.99 -5.07 3.35
CA PHE A 109 -1.05 -4.25 4.56
C PHE A 109 -0.05 -3.09 4.52
N HIS A 110 1.22 -3.34 4.22
CA HIS A 110 2.21 -2.26 4.10
C HIS A 110 1.94 -1.35 2.91
N GLY A 111 1.33 -1.85 1.84
CA GLY A 111 0.85 -0.98 0.75
C GLY A 111 -0.16 0.06 1.24
N MET A 112 -1.12 -0.34 2.09
CA MET A 112 -2.06 0.56 2.73
C MET A 112 -1.35 1.52 3.71
N VAL A 113 -0.46 1.02 4.56
CA VAL A 113 0.33 1.81 5.50
C VAL A 113 1.08 2.94 4.80
N PHE A 114 1.82 2.62 3.74
CA PHE A 114 2.60 3.62 2.99
C PHE A 114 1.73 4.58 2.18
N SER A 115 0.54 4.16 1.73
CA SER A 115 -0.44 5.08 1.15
C SER A 115 -0.88 6.16 2.15
N ILE A 116 -1.07 5.78 3.42
CA ILE A 116 -1.38 6.72 4.52
C ILE A 116 -0.18 7.63 4.79
N ILE A 117 1.04 7.09 4.96
CA ILE A 117 2.25 7.87 5.23
C ILE A 117 2.51 8.92 4.15
N PHE A 118 2.34 8.54 2.87
CA PHE A 118 2.57 9.44 1.73
C PHE A 118 1.37 10.32 1.37
N ASN A 119 0.25 10.22 2.11
CA ASN A 119 -1.00 10.94 1.85
C ASN A 119 -1.51 10.72 0.41
N LYS A 120 -1.50 9.48 -0.04
CA LYS A 120 -1.95 9.13 -1.39
C LYS A 120 -3.39 8.64 -1.37
N PRO A 121 -4.26 9.16 -2.26
CA PRO A 121 -5.56 8.52 -2.48
C PRO A 121 -5.36 7.03 -2.76
N PHE A 122 -6.08 6.18 -2.03
CA PHE A 122 -5.88 4.75 -2.16
C PHE A 122 -7.16 3.95 -1.99
N TRP A 123 -7.10 2.71 -2.47
CA TRP A 123 -8.11 1.69 -2.26
C TRP A 123 -7.44 0.37 -1.90
N VAL A 124 -8.06 -0.33 -0.95
CA VAL A 124 -7.55 -1.61 -0.46
C VAL A 124 -8.46 -2.71 -0.97
N ILE A 125 -7.89 -3.68 -1.66
CA ILE A 125 -8.57 -4.92 -1.96
C ILE A 125 -8.34 -5.86 -0.77
N GLY A 126 -9.42 -6.24 -0.10
CA GLY A 126 -9.35 -7.17 1.01
C GLY A 126 -8.71 -8.50 0.59
N ASN A 127 -7.84 -9.04 1.45
CA ASN A 127 -7.19 -10.32 1.23
C ASN A 127 -7.36 -11.22 2.45
N ALA A 128 -8.30 -12.14 2.36
CA ALA A 128 -8.63 -13.07 3.45
C ALA A 128 -7.42 -13.93 3.85
N ASN A 129 -6.57 -14.31 2.88
CA ASN A 129 -5.41 -15.16 3.11
C ASN A 129 -4.27 -14.43 3.86
N ARG A 130 -4.27 -13.09 3.82
CA ARG A 130 -3.26 -12.24 4.47
C ARG A 130 -3.75 -11.56 5.75
N GLY A 131 -4.94 -11.93 6.25
CA GLY A 131 -5.49 -11.46 7.52
C GLY A 131 -6.24 -10.14 7.40
N MET A 132 -7.55 -10.22 7.16
CA MET A 132 -8.48 -9.07 7.06
C MET A 132 -8.46 -8.18 8.31
N SER A 133 -8.26 -8.75 9.49
CA SER A 133 -8.29 -8.01 10.76
C SER A 133 -7.28 -6.86 10.81
N ARG A 134 -6.09 -7.01 10.20
CA ARG A 134 -5.09 -5.92 10.15
C ARG A 134 -5.54 -4.74 9.30
N PHE A 135 -6.17 -5.03 8.16
CA PHE A 135 -6.72 -3.99 7.29
C PHE A 135 -7.84 -3.23 7.98
N THR A 136 -8.85 -3.94 8.47
CA THR A 136 -10.02 -3.33 9.12
C THR A 136 -9.63 -2.58 10.39
N SER A 137 -8.71 -3.10 11.20
CA SER A 137 -8.21 -2.44 12.40
C SER A 137 -7.53 -1.11 12.09
N LEU A 138 -6.60 -1.08 11.12
CA LEU A 138 -5.90 0.15 10.76
C LEU A 138 -6.83 1.18 10.11
N LEU A 139 -7.68 0.76 9.18
CA LEU A 139 -8.65 1.65 8.54
C LEU A 139 -9.58 2.30 9.57
N LYS A 140 -10.02 1.53 10.58
CA LYS A 140 -10.85 2.05 11.68
C LYS A 140 -10.13 3.10 12.50
N VAL A 141 -8.83 2.93 12.80
CA VAL A 141 -8.03 3.93 13.54
C VAL A 141 -8.03 5.27 12.83
N PHE A 142 -7.99 5.28 11.50
CA PHE A 142 -7.91 6.50 10.68
C PHE A 142 -9.25 6.95 10.09
N HIS A 143 -10.36 6.31 10.43
CA HIS A 143 -11.71 6.57 9.86
C HIS A 143 -11.71 6.47 8.34
N LEU A 144 -11.07 5.42 7.81
CA LEU A 144 -10.90 5.15 6.37
C LEU A 144 -11.52 3.81 5.96
N GLU A 145 -12.52 3.32 6.70
CA GLU A 145 -13.18 2.03 6.43
C GLU A 145 -13.79 1.97 5.03
N ASP A 146 -14.19 3.12 4.50
CA ASP A 146 -14.72 3.29 3.15
C ASP A 146 -13.67 3.05 2.04
N ARG A 147 -12.40 2.90 2.39
CA ARG A 147 -11.32 2.57 1.46
C ARG A 147 -11.14 1.08 1.23
N LEU A 148 -11.82 0.25 2.01
CA LEU A 148 -11.82 -1.18 1.79
C LEU A 148 -12.83 -1.55 0.70
N LEU A 149 -12.35 -2.12 -0.40
CA LEU A 149 -13.19 -2.56 -1.50
C LEU A 149 -13.83 -3.90 -1.20
N ASP A 150 -15.14 -3.96 -1.39
CA ASP A 150 -15.85 -5.22 -1.49
C ASP A 150 -15.80 -5.71 -2.94
N MET A 151 -15.07 -6.80 -3.17
CA MET A 151 -14.87 -7.37 -4.51
C MET A 151 -16.13 -7.98 -5.13
N GLU A 152 -17.19 -8.14 -4.34
CA GLU A 152 -18.48 -8.60 -4.85
C GLU A 152 -19.39 -7.44 -5.28
N HIS A 153 -19.16 -6.24 -4.71
CA HIS A 153 -19.99 -5.05 -4.94
C HIS A 153 -19.15 -3.85 -5.39
N LEU A 154 -18.43 -4.00 -6.50
CA LEU A 154 -17.57 -2.94 -7.04
C LEU A 154 -18.30 -1.90 -7.87
N ASP A 155 -19.52 -2.21 -8.30
CA ASP A 155 -20.35 -1.29 -9.08
C ASP A 155 -20.83 -0.16 -8.15
N GLY A 156 -20.50 1.09 -8.52
CA GLY A 156 -20.87 2.28 -7.73
C GLY A 156 -19.78 2.81 -6.79
N VAL A 157 -18.57 2.23 -6.79
CA VAL A 157 -17.46 2.80 -6.02
C VAL A 157 -17.04 4.14 -6.61
N ASP A 158 -17.15 5.20 -5.82
CA ASP A 158 -16.67 6.53 -6.20
C ASP A 158 -15.17 6.67 -5.92
N PHE A 159 -14.35 6.42 -6.95
CA PHE A 159 -12.89 6.59 -6.89
C PHE A 159 -12.44 8.05 -6.74
N SER A 160 -13.35 9.02 -6.87
CA SER A 160 -13.04 10.43 -6.67
C SER A 160 -13.22 10.91 -5.24
N LYS A 161 -13.81 10.08 -4.38
CA LYS A 161 -14.07 10.41 -2.98
C LYS A 161 -12.79 10.88 -2.28
N PRO A 162 -12.72 12.14 -1.80
CA PRO A 162 -11.52 12.66 -1.17
C PRO A 162 -11.25 12.01 0.18
N ILE A 163 -9.99 12.06 0.62
CA ILE A 163 -9.59 11.71 1.98
C ILE A 163 -9.34 13.00 2.75
N ASN A 164 -9.87 13.09 3.97
CA ASN A 164 -9.56 14.19 4.90
C ASN A 164 -8.14 14.00 5.48
N TRP A 165 -7.13 14.37 4.72
CA TRP A 165 -5.73 14.21 5.12
C TRP A 165 -5.37 15.02 6.38
N ILE A 166 -6.06 16.12 6.66
CA ILE A 166 -5.83 16.87 7.90
C ILE A 166 -6.19 16.00 9.09
N GLY A 167 -7.39 15.41 9.09
CA GLY A 167 -7.84 14.51 10.16
C GLY A 167 -6.95 13.28 10.28
N VAL A 168 -6.62 12.63 9.16
CA VAL A 168 -5.73 11.44 9.15
C VAL A 168 -4.36 11.77 9.74
N ASN A 169 -3.75 12.89 9.35
CA ASN A 169 -2.43 13.27 9.84
C ASN A 169 -2.46 13.67 11.33
N THR A 170 -3.53 14.27 11.81
CA THR A 170 -3.72 14.55 13.25
C THR A 170 -3.72 13.26 14.05
N ILE A 171 -4.53 12.27 13.66
CA ILE A 171 -4.59 10.96 14.30
C ILE A 171 -3.19 10.28 14.23
N LEU A 172 -2.52 10.35 13.09
CA LEU A 172 -1.20 9.75 12.92
C LEU A 172 -0.16 10.33 13.88
N GLU A 173 -0.12 11.65 14.06
CA GLU A 173 0.82 12.30 14.99
C GLU A 173 0.47 11.98 16.47
N GLU A 174 -0.80 11.96 16.83
CA GLU A 174 -1.24 11.56 18.16
C GLU A 174 -0.78 10.13 18.48
N LYS A 175 -1.03 9.19 17.57
CA LYS A 175 -0.64 7.78 17.73
C LYS A 175 0.88 7.60 17.73
N ARG A 176 1.64 8.36 16.95
CA ARG A 176 3.11 8.37 17.01
C ARG A 176 3.61 8.78 18.39
N ASN A 177 3.02 9.83 18.97
CA ASN A 177 3.42 10.32 20.30
C ASN A 177 3.07 9.31 21.40
N GLU A 178 1.88 8.69 21.35
CA GLU A 178 1.50 7.59 22.24
C GLU A 178 2.52 6.43 22.17
N CYS A 179 2.87 5.95 20.96
CA CYS A 179 3.82 4.88 20.76
C CYS A 179 5.22 5.23 21.26
N LYS A 180 5.72 6.46 20.99
CA LYS A 180 7.03 6.93 21.49
C LYS A 180 7.06 6.97 23.01
N THR A 181 6.00 7.44 23.64
CA THR A 181 5.89 7.47 25.11
C THR A 181 5.96 6.06 25.69
N LEU A 182 5.27 5.08 25.06
CA LEU A 182 5.32 3.69 25.49
C LEU A 182 6.73 3.08 25.35
N LEU A 183 7.45 3.42 24.29
CA LEU A 183 8.81 2.92 24.05
C LEU A 183 9.85 3.51 25.01
N LEU A 184 9.66 4.76 25.43
CA LEU A 184 10.60 5.47 26.30
C LEU A 184 10.39 5.17 27.79
N ASN A 185 9.20 4.68 28.17
CA ASN A 185 8.84 4.36 29.55
C ASN A 185 9.00 2.87 29.91
N GLN A 186 9.70 2.09 29.09
CA GLN A 186 10.12 0.71 29.36
C GLN A 186 11.56 0.70 29.88
#